data_e5478bf20fa2a391e034d82ae6f46577
#
_entry.id   e5478bf20fa2a391e034d82ae6f46577
#
_cell.length_a   1.000
_cell.length_b   1.000
_cell.length_c   1.000
_cell.angle_alpha   90.00
_cell.angle_beta   90.00
_cell.angle_gamma   90.00
#
_symmetry.space_group_name_H-M   'P 1'
#
loop_
_entity.id
_entity.type
_entity.pdbx_description
1 polymer ?
#
loop_
_entity_poly.entity_id
_entity_poly.type
_entity_poly.pdbx_seq_one_letter_code
_entity_poly.pdbx_strand_id
1 'polypeptide(L)'
;LTTHFPSNMSDAIKENCPKQSHKQEQEQEQEQEQEQEQEQEQEQEQEQDDVINNDEFKKCVSSKPAHANANFRHPFSKKNVFCNNCGKNGHLMHACKNPITSNGIIVFKDSDEGASYLMIRRKDTLGFVEFIRGKYPIYNKMYLQRLIDEMTMDEKRRLQTQTFSELWINVWGEYLNSRYQNEEAISHDRFNLLKNGIKINRGNGNSHNISLDDLIENSATRWTEPEWGFPKGRRNYQEKDIDCALREFSEETGYDASKLIVMQNIIPYEEIFMGSNVKTYKHKYYIAYFPLQNENELDPLSSSSLTSNVHSPKFQKTEVSKMAWFSFDECIQHIRPYNLEKINILHNLNNSLKEHEIAC
;
A
#
# COMPACT_ATOMS: atom_id res chain seq x y z
N LEU A 1 74.33 34.31 -2.28
CA LEU A 1 74.06 33.29 -1.30
C LEU A 1 73.24 32.19 -1.93
N THR A 2 74.00 31.18 -2.34
CA THR A 2 73.62 29.88 -2.91
C THR A 2 73.02 29.00 -1.83
N THR A 3 71.85 28.34 -2.10
CA THR A 3 71.45 27.17 -1.36
C THR A 3 70.92 26.11 -2.30
N HIS A 4 71.55 24.96 -2.22
CA HIS A 4 71.34 23.71 -2.95
C HIS A 4 69.92 23.13 -2.73
N PHE A 5 69.35 22.60 -3.83
CA PHE A 5 68.34 21.56 -3.81
C PHE A 5 68.98 20.16 -3.93
N PRO A 6 68.55 19.17 -3.17
CA PRO A 6 68.87 17.79 -3.44
C PRO A 6 67.78 17.15 -4.29
N SER A 7 68.22 16.61 -5.44
CA SER A 7 67.52 15.62 -6.25
C SER A 7 67.37 14.31 -5.48
N ASN A 8 66.17 13.73 -5.43
CA ASN A 8 65.85 12.30 -5.48
C ASN A 8 64.47 12.04 -4.85
N MET A 9 63.46 11.98 -5.69
CA MET A 9 62.21 11.29 -5.40
C MET A 9 61.57 10.87 -6.71
N SER A 10 62.15 9.88 -7.34
CA SER A 10 61.53 9.08 -8.43
C SER A 10 61.79 7.63 -8.04
N ASP A 11 60.77 6.97 -7.47
CA ASP A 11 60.58 5.51 -7.48
C ASP A 11 59.63 5.11 -6.31
N ALA A 12 58.34 5.39 -6.46
CA ALA A 12 57.30 4.74 -5.67
C ALA A 12 55.89 4.97 -6.26
N ILE A 13 55.70 4.77 -7.53
CA ILE A 13 54.36 4.63 -8.12
C ILE A 13 54.45 3.53 -9.19
N LYS A 14 54.34 2.28 -8.78
CA LYS A 14 53.91 1.13 -9.59
C LYS A 14 53.78 -0.06 -8.69
N GLU A 15 52.56 -0.31 -8.23
CA GLU A 15 51.96 -1.61 -7.91
C GLU A 15 50.72 -1.45 -7.04
N ASN A 16 49.64 -1.07 -7.67
CA ASN A 16 48.30 -1.38 -7.11
C ASN A 16 47.27 -1.17 -8.21
N CYS A 17 46.82 -2.21 -8.79
CA CYS A 17 45.50 -2.53 -9.30
C CYS A 17 45.59 -3.47 -10.51
N PRO A 18 45.17 -4.71 -10.44
CA PRO A 18 43.95 -5.15 -11.13
C PRO A 18 43.08 -6.15 -10.34
N LYS A 19 43.35 -6.43 -9.06
CA LYS A 19 42.58 -7.42 -8.29
C LYS A 19 41.27 -6.89 -7.68
N GLN A 20 41.11 -5.59 -7.53
CA GLN A 20 39.89 -4.99 -6.96
C GLN A 20 38.78 -4.80 -8.01
N SER A 21 39.11 -4.54 -9.28
CA SER A 21 38.10 -4.38 -10.35
C SER A 21 37.40 -5.70 -10.67
N HIS A 22 38.12 -6.81 -10.76
CA HIS A 22 37.52 -8.11 -11.00
C HIS A 22 36.61 -8.61 -9.88
N LYS A 23 36.87 -8.21 -8.64
CA LYS A 23 35.99 -8.59 -7.53
C LYS A 23 34.68 -7.81 -7.53
N GLN A 24 34.74 -6.53 -7.88
CA GLN A 24 33.56 -5.68 -8.03
C GLN A 24 32.71 -6.08 -9.25
N GLU A 25 33.33 -6.47 -10.35
CA GLU A 25 32.59 -6.99 -11.51
C GLU A 25 31.90 -8.33 -11.19
N GLN A 26 32.56 -9.23 -10.47
CA GLN A 26 31.94 -10.49 -10.03
C GLN A 26 30.82 -10.30 -9.01
N GLU A 27 30.93 -9.32 -8.12
CA GLU A 27 29.88 -8.97 -7.18
C GLU A 27 28.66 -8.37 -7.91
N GLN A 28 28.87 -7.54 -8.94
CA GLN A 28 27.80 -6.97 -9.76
C GLN A 28 27.14 -8.02 -10.67
N GLU A 29 27.89 -8.95 -11.25
CA GLU A 29 27.32 -10.07 -12.01
C GLU A 29 26.46 -10.99 -11.12
N GLN A 30 26.90 -11.26 -9.89
CA GLN A 30 26.13 -12.05 -8.94
C GLN A 30 24.86 -11.34 -8.45
N GLU A 31 24.89 -10.01 -8.28
CA GLU A 31 23.71 -9.24 -7.98
C GLU A 31 22.70 -9.25 -9.13
N GLN A 32 23.16 -9.12 -10.38
CA GLN A 32 22.30 -9.19 -11.57
C GLN A 32 21.69 -10.58 -11.79
N GLU A 33 22.45 -11.66 -11.56
CA GLU A 33 21.91 -13.01 -11.62
C GLU A 33 20.85 -13.25 -10.54
N GLN A 34 21.05 -12.71 -9.32
CA GLN A 34 20.06 -12.81 -8.24
C GLN A 34 18.79 -12.00 -8.52
N GLU A 35 18.92 -10.84 -9.17
CA GLU A 35 17.76 -10.04 -9.60
C GLU A 35 16.95 -10.78 -10.68
N GLN A 36 17.63 -11.40 -11.66
CA GLN A 36 16.96 -12.18 -12.70
C GLN A 36 16.28 -13.45 -12.17
N GLU A 37 16.89 -14.16 -11.22
CA GLU A 37 16.25 -15.31 -10.56
C GLU A 37 15.00 -14.87 -9.75
N GLN A 38 15.06 -13.70 -9.09
CA GLN A 38 13.92 -13.16 -8.37
C GLN A 38 12.77 -12.72 -9.30
N GLU A 39 13.09 -12.17 -10.48
CA GLU A 39 12.09 -11.83 -11.49
C GLU A 39 11.41 -13.10 -12.05
N GLN A 40 12.17 -14.15 -12.32
CA GLN A 40 11.62 -15.43 -12.80
C GLN A 40 10.76 -16.14 -11.75
N GLU A 41 11.14 -16.10 -10.47
CA GLU A 41 10.30 -16.64 -9.40
C GLU A 41 9.00 -15.84 -9.24
N GLN A 42 9.04 -14.52 -9.41
CA GLN A 42 7.83 -13.68 -9.36
C GLN A 42 6.91 -13.92 -10.57
N GLU A 43 7.46 -14.17 -11.76
CA GLU A 43 6.68 -14.53 -12.94
C GLU A 43 6.01 -15.91 -12.77
N GLN A 44 6.71 -16.89 -12.20
CA GLN A 44 6.13 -18.22 -11.91
C GLN A 44 5.06 -18.20 -10.83
N GLU A 45 5.20 -17.38 -9.78
CA GLU A 45 4.14 -17.19 -8.78
C GLU A 45 2.93 -16.47 -9.39
N GLN A 46 3.12 -15.51 -10.29
CA GLN A 46 2.02 -14.87 -11.01
C GLN A 46 1.30 -15.83 -11.95
N GLU A 47 2.02 -16.72 -12.63
CA GLU A 47 1.41 -17.75 -13.48
C GLU A 47 0.61 -18.76 -12.65
N GLN A 48 1.05 -19.12 -11.45
CA GLN A 48 0.29 -20.01 -10.54
C GLN A 48 -0.97 -19.33 -10.00
N ASP A 49 -0.91 -18.05 -9.62
CA ASP A 49 -2.09 -17.28 -9.21
C ASP A 49 -3.08 -17.12 -10.36
N ASP A 50 -2.60 -16.96 -11.60
CA ASP A 50 -3.43 -16.89 -12.80
C ASP A 50 -4.08 -18.24 -13.17
N VAL A 51 -3.41 -19.36 -12.91
CA VAL A 51 -3.96 -20.71 -13.11
C VAL A 51 -5.07 -21.00 -12.09
N ILE A 52 -4.89 -20.65 -10.82
CA ILE A 52 -5.90 -20.81 -9.77
C ILE A 52 -7.14 -19.97 -10.08
N ASN A 53 -6.96 -18.72 -10.50
CA ASN A 53 -8.06 -17.83 -10.90
C ASN A 53 -8.78 -18.30 -12.18
N ASN A 54 -8.07 -18.92 -13.12
CA ASN A 54 -8.66 -19.48 -14.33
C ASN A 54 -9.46 -20.76 -14.06
N ASP A 55 -9.06 -21.59 -13.12
CA ASP A 55 -9.79 -22.81 -12.76
C ASP A 55 -11.05 -22.51 -11.94
N GLU A 56 -11.05 -21.48 -11.08
CA GLU A 56 -12.26 -20.98 -10.41
C GLU A 56 -13.24 -20.35 -11.43
N PHE A 57 -12.75 -19.62 -12.42
CA PHE A 57 -13.56 -19.09 -13.50
C PHE A 57 -14.19 -20.20 -14.35
N LYS A 58 -13.46 -21.28 -14.64
CA LYS A 58 -13.98 -22.48 -15.33
C LYS A 58 -15.05 -23.19 -14.50
N LYS A 59 -14.91 -23.27 -13.18
CA LYS A 59 -15.92 -23.87 -12.28
C LYS A 59 -17.19 -23.04 -12.20
N CYS A 60 -17.12 -21.71 -12.20
CA CYS A 60 -18.31 -20.84 -12.25
C CYS A 60 -19.07 -20.94 -13.57
N VAL A 61 -18.39 -21.26 -14.68
CA VAL A 61 -19.01 -21.39 -16.02
C VAL A 61 -19.56 -22.80 -16.27
N SER A 62 -19.16 -23.81 -15.49
CA SER A 62 -19.51 -25.22 -15.71
C SER A 62 -20.79 -25.71 -15.02
N SER A 63 -21.46 -24.90 -14.19
CA SER A 63 -22.78 -25.23 -13.64
C SER A 63 -23.91 -24.92 -14.63
N LYS A 64 -24.08 -25.76 -15.63
CA LYS A 64 -25.26 -25.72 -16.52
C LYS A 64 -26.29 -26.78 -16.06
N PRO A 65 -27.58 -26.43 -16.01
CA PRO A 65 -28.65 -27.45 -15.98
C PRO A 65 -28.68 -28.19 -17.31
N ALA A 66 -28.81 -29.51 -17.25
CA ALA A 66 -28.99 -30.36 -18.41
C ALA A 66 -30.33 -30.06 -19.11
N HIS A 67 -30.24 -29.77 -20.36
CA HIS A 67 -31.17 -29.78 -21.49
C HIS A 67 -31.27 -28.40 -22.19
N ALA A 68 -30.60 -28.28 -23.33
CA ALA A 68 -31.16 -27.81 -24.61
C ALA A 68 -30.04 -27.56 -25.64
N ASN A 69 -30.17 -28.25 -26.77
CA ASN A 69 -29.73 -27.98 -28.15
C ASN A 69 -28.53 -27.09 -28.45
N ALA A 70 -27.67 -27.70 -29.26
CA ALA A 70 -26.53 -27.16 -29.97
C ALA A 70 -26.84 -25.86 -30.76
N ASN A 71 -25.74 -25.07 -30.90
CA ASN A 71 -25.57 -23.92 -31.79
C ASN A 71 -25.98 -22.54 -31.25
N PHE A 72 -25.25 -22.05 -30.24
CA PHE A 72 -24.94 -20.60 -30.11
C PHE A 72 -23.53 -20.44 -29.47
N ARG A 73 -22.51 -20.48 -30.32
CA ARG A 73 -21.21 -19.87 -29.97
C ARG A 73 -21.37 -18.37 -30.17
N HIS A 74 -21.79 -17.62 -29.14
CA HIS A 74 -21.50 -16.21 -29.09
C HIS A 74 -20.02 -16.04 -28.78
N PRO A 75 -19.21 -15.48 -29.68
CA PRO A 75 -17.89 -15.03 -29.33
C PRO A 75 -18.12 -13.89 -28.35
N PHE A 76 -17.77 -14.08 -27.08
CA PHE A 76 -17.62 -12.97 -26.15
C PHE A 76 -16.62 -12.01 -26.78
N SER A 77 -17.13 -10.93 -27.33
CA SER A 77 -16.30 -9.88 -27.92
C SER A 77 -15.44 -9.34 -26.79
N LYS A 78 -14.09 -9.48 -26.88
CA LYS A 78 -13.12 -8.89 -25.96
C LYS A 78 -13.33 -7.39 -25.72
N LYS A 79 -14.16 -6.74 -26.57
CA LYS A 79 -14.47 -5.31 -26.50
C LYS A 79 -15.37 -4.90 -25.32
N ASN A 80 -16.07 -5.82 -24.66
CA ASN A 80 -17.04 -5.49 -23.60
C ASN A 80 -16.53 -5.80 -22.18
N VAL A 81 -15.27 -6.22 -22.04
CA VAL A 81 -14.67 -6.49 -20.72
C VAL A 81 -14.12 -5.20 -20.13
N PHE A 82 -14.65 -4.76 -19.00
CA PHE A 82 -14.23 -3.55 -18.31
C PHE A 82 -13.15 -3.85 -17.25
N CYS A 83 -12.11 -3.05 -17.23
CA CYS A 83 -11.05 -3.14 -16.23
C CYS A 83 -11.31 -2.18 -15.05
N ASN A 84 -11.64 -2.71 -13.88
CA ASN A 84 -11.84 -1.90 -12.67
C ASN A 84 -10.58 -1.14 -12.23
N ASN A 85 -9.37 -1.60 -12.63
CA ASN A 85 -8.14 -0.90 -12.30
C ASN A 85 -7.98 0.40 -13.09
N CYS A 86 -7.99 0.35 -14.42
CA CYS A 86 -7.70 1.52 -15.26
C CYS A 86 -8.95 2.18 -15.89
N GLY A 87 -10.15 1.62 -15.70
CA GLY A 87 -11.39 2.16 -16.24
C GLY A 87 -11.54 1.97 -17.76
N LYS A 88 -10.69 1.18 -18.42
CA LYS A 88 -10.74 0.95 -19.87
C LYS A 88 -11.38 -0.40 -20.20
N ASN A 89 -12.00 -0.48 -21.36
CA ASN A 89 -12.50 -1.75 -21.89
C ASN A 89 -11.37 -2.55 -22.57
N GLY A 90 -11.56 -3.87 -22.70
CA GLY A 90 -10.71 -4.78 -23.48
C GLY A 90 -9.87 -5.75 -22.66
N HIS A 91 -9.79 -5.58 -21.33
CA HIS A 91 -9.09 -6.50 -20.41
C HIS A 91 -9.70 -6.47 -19.02
N LEU A 92 -9.46 -7.52 -18.23
CA LEU A 92 -9.78 -7.57 -16.80
C LEU A 92 -8.66 -6.98 -15.95
N MET A 93 -8.91 -6.75 -14.65
CA MET A 93 -7.97 -6.15 -13.72
C MET A 93 -6.64 -6.92 -13.63
N HIS A 94 -6.66 -8.25 -13.59
CA HIS A 94 -5.47 -9.09 -13.50
C HIS A 94 -4.56 -9.02 -14.76
N ALA A 95 -5.12 -8.64 -15.91
CA ALA A 95 -4.37 -8.41 -17.15
C ALA A 95 -4.01 -6.93 -17.38
N CYS A 96 -4.22 -6.08 -16.37
CA CYS A 96 -3.96 -4.65 -16.47
C CYS A 96 -2.46 -4.38 -16.26
N LYS A 97 -1.84 -3.71 -17.23
CA LYS A 97 -0.42 -3.30 -17.16
C LYS A 97 -0.20 -1.94 -16.49
N ASN A 98 -1.26 -1.27 -16.07
CA ASN A 98 -1.14 0.00 -15.36
C ASN A 98 -0.95 -0.25 -13.86
N PRO A 99 -0.31 0.69 -13.14
CA PRO A 99 -0.24 0.66 -11.68
C PRO A 99 -1.58 0.39 -11.03
N ILE A 100 -1.58 -0.25 -9.87
CA ILE A 100 -2.80 -0.48 -9.08
C ILE A 100 -3.36 0.87 -8.66
N THR A 101 -4.53 1.23 -9.21
CA THR A 101 -5.09 2.57 -9.09
C THR A 101 -6.16 2.64 -8.01
N SER A 102 -6.03 3.63 -7.12
CA SER A 102 -7.07 4.08 -6.19
C SER A 102 -7.44 5.53 -6.49
N ASN A 103 -8.71 5.87 -6.33
CA ASN A 103 -9.21 7.24 -6.45
C ASN A 103 -9.62 7.74 -5.07
N GLY A 104 -9.22 8.95 -4.74
CA GLY A 104 -9.49 9.56 -3.45
C GLY A 104 -9.76 11.04 -3.57
N ILE A 105 -9.96 11.65 -2.43
CA ILE A 105 -10.25 13.08 -2.34
C ILE A 105 -9.46 13.70 -1.19
N ILE A 106 -8.83 14.84 -1.43
CA ILE A 106 -8.24 15.69 -0.40
C ILE A 106 -9.26 16.76 -0.08
N VAL A 107 -9.78 16.70 1.13
CA VAL A 107 -10.77 17.67 1.62
C VAL A 107 -10.06 18.67 2.51
N PHE A 108 -10.32 19.95 2.27
CA PHE A 108 -9.81 21.03 3.09
C PHE A 108 -10.95 21.97 3.53
N LYS A 109 -10.70 22.69 4.62
CA LYS A 109 -11.53 23.78 5.11
C LYS A 109 -10.64 24.94 5.55
N ASP A 110 -11.20 26.13 5.62
CA ASP A 110 -10.51 27.27 6.20
C ASP A 110 -10.40 27.12 7.72
N SER A 111 -9.30 27.61 8.27
CA SER A 111 -9.08 27.75 9.71
C SER A 111 -8.30 29.03 9.99
N ASP A 112 -8.23 29.43 11.25
CA ASP A 112 -7.54 30.66 11.67
C ASP A 112 -6.05 30.67 11.29
N GLU A 113 -5.46 29.48 11.10
CA GLU A 113 -4.05 29.30 10.73
C GLU A 113 -3.84 29.00 9.23
N GLY A 114 -4.89 29.08 8.41
CA GLY A 114 -4.89 28.72 6.99
C GLY A 114 -5.73 27.47 6.70
N ALA A 115 -5.41 26.74 5.66
CA ALA A 115 -6.16 25.54 5.29
C ALA A 115 -5.89 24.37 6.26
N SER A 116 -6.94 23.73 6.73
CA SER A 116 -6.90 22.47 7.46
C SER A 116 -7.38 21.33 6.55
N TYR A 117 -6.73 20.16 6.63
CA TYR A 117 -6.96 19.01 5.76
C TYR A 117 -7.53 17.84 6.57
N LEU A 118 -8.55 17.16 6.03
CA LEU A 118 -9.09 15.95 6.64
C LEU A 118 -8.21 14.76 6.30
N MET A 119 -7.70 14.10 7.34
CA MET A 119 -6.96 12.84 7.20
C MET A 119 -7.64 11.71 7.95
N ILE A 120 -7.44 10.51 7.47
CA ILE A 120 -7.84 9.25 8.10
C ILE A 120 -6.60 8.45 8.52
N ARG A 121 -6.70 7.75 9.64
CA ARG A 121 -5.69 6.79 10.10
C ARG A 121 -6.19 5.37 9.84
N ARG A 122 -5.38 4.57 9.21
CA ARG A 122 -5.68 3.15 9.03
C ARG A 122 -5.94 2.46 10.38
N LYS A 123 -6.72 1.39 10.36
CA LYS A 123 -6.90 0.53 11.53
C LYS A 123 -5.61 -0.28 11.80
N ASP A 124 -5.11 -0.93 10.79
CA ASP A 124 -3.87 -1.70 10.80
C ASP A 124 -2.93 -1.19 9.69
N THR A 125 -1.61 -1.32 9.89
CA THR A 125 -0.63 -0.93 8.88
C THR A 125 -0.72 -1.82 7.64
N LEU A 126 -0.30 -1.28 6.48
CA LEU A 126 -0.25 -2.08 5.25
C LEU A 126 0.65 -3.30 5.41
N GLY A 127 1.81 -3.14 6.04
CA GLY A 127 2.73 -4.25 6.31
C GLY A 127 2.09 -5.35 7.14
N PHE A 128 1.31 -5.00 8.18
CA PHE A 128 0.62 -5.98 9.01
C PHE A 128 -0.47 -6.73 8.24
N VAL A 129 -1.31 -6.02 7.49
CA VAL A 129 -2.38 -6.63 6.69
C VAL A 129 -1.80 -7.58 5.62
N GLU A 130 -0.77 -7.16 4.88
CA GLU A 130 -0.11 -8.00 3.87
C GLU A 130 0.60 -9.22 4.51
N PHE A 131 1.20 -9.03 5.69
CA PHE A 131 1.84 -10.12 6.43
C PHE A 131 0.81 -11.17 6.88
N ILE A 132 -0.30 -10.76 7.50
CA ILE A 132 -1.38 -11.68 7.92
C ILE A 132 -2.02 -12.36 6.71
N ARG A 133 -2.13 -11.67 5.57
CA ARG A 133 -2.64 -12.23 4.31
C ARG A 133 -1.77 -13.36 3.76
N GLY A 134 -0.50 -13.44 4.12
CA GLY A 134 0.41 -14.51 3.75
C GLY A 134 0.82 -14.54 2.27
N LYS A 135 0.51 -13.51 1.47
CA LYS A 135 0.87 -13.45 0.04
C LYS A 135 2.25 -12.82 -0.15
N TYR A 136 3.28 -13.50 0.32
CA TYR A 136 4.67 -13.08 0.20
C TYR A 136 5.59 -14.29 -0.04
N PRO A 137 6.73 -14.09 -0.71
CA PRO A 137 7.75 -15.12 -0.86
C PRO A 137 8.37 -15.44 0.51
N ILE A 138 8.06 -16.62 1.07
CA ILE A 138 8.43 -16.98 2.46
C ILE A 138 9.94 -17.07 2.70
N TYR A 139 10.72 -17.28 1.62
CA TYR A 139 12.18 -17.36 1.67
C TYR A 139 12.87 -16.02 1.40
N ASN A 140 12.12 -14.96 1.06
CA ASN A 140 12.65 -13.63 0.83
C ASN A 140 12.70 -12.82 2.13
N LYS A 141 13.86 -12.89 2.83
CA LYS A 141 14.05 -12.20 4.10
C LYS A 141 13.88 -10.68 3.97
N MET A 142 14.35 -10.09 2.88
CA MET A 142 14.25 -8.63 2.68
C MET A 142 12.80 -8.17 2.52
N TYR A 143 12.01 -8.94 1.76
CA TYR A 143 10.59 -8.65 1.62
C TYR A 143 9.86 -8.72 2.97
N LEU A 144 10.07 -9.82 3.71
CA LEU A 144 9.49 -10.00 5.05
C LEU A 144 9.91 -8.89 6.01
N GLN A 145 11.19 -8.49 5.98
CA GLN A 145 11.70 -7.40 6.82
C GLN A 145 11.01 -6.07 6.51
N ARG A 146 10.79 -5.74 5.22
CA ARG A 146 10.06 -4.52 4.82
C ARG A 146 8.65 -4.50 5.40
N LEU A 147 7.92 -5.63 5.34
CA LEU A 147 6.59 -5.70 5.93
C LEU A 147 6.62 -5.44 7.45
N ILE A 148 7.59 -6.05 8.15
CA ILE A 148 7.76 -5.84 9.61
C ILE A 148 8.17 -4.40 9.92
N ASP A 149 8.99 -3.76 9.07
CA ASP A 149 9.43 -2.38 9.28
C ASP A 149 8.31 -1.34 9.08
N GLU A 150 7.25 -1.67 8.35
CA GLU A 150 6.06 -0.83 8.25
C GLU A 150 5.16 -0.88 9.50
N MET A 151 5.24 -1.97 10.29
CA MET A 151 4.34 -2.23 11.41
C MET A 151 4.61 -1.33 12.61
N THR A 152 3.53 -1.09 13.35
CA THR A 152 3.62 -0.46 14.67
C THR A 152 4.24 -1.40 15.71
N MET A 153 4.72 -0.82 16.81
CA MET A 153 5.22 -1.61 17.95
C MET A 153 4.15 -2.53 18.54
N ASP A 154 2.90 -2.10 18.54
CA ASP A 154 1.78 -2.92 19.02
C ASP A 154 1.51 -4.10 18.09
N GLU A 155 1.51 -3.90 16.78
CA GLU A 155 1.33 -4.98 15.80
C GLU A 155 2.46 -6.01 15.88
N LYS A 156 3.72 -5.57 16.00
CA LYS A 156 4.87 -6.47 16.22
C LYS A 156 4.69 -7.32 17.47
N ARG A 157 4.23 -6.71 18.59
CA ARG A 157 3.92 -7.43 19.81
C ARG A 157 2.76 -8.42 19.63
N ARG A 158 1.69 -8.02 18.91
CA ARG A 158 0.56 -8.91 18.60
C ARG A 158 1.01 -10.14 17.82
N LEU A 159 1.90 -10.01 16.83
CA LEU A 159 2.47 -11.15 16.09
C LEU A 159 3.20 -12.14 17.00
N GLN A 160 3.87 -11.66 18.05
CA GLN A 160 4.59 -12.54 18.98
C GLN A 160 3.65 -13.23 19.97
N THR A 161 2.60 -12.54 20.43
CA THR A 161 1.79 -12.97 21.58
C THR A 161 0.46 -13.62 21.23
N GLN A 162 -0.13 -13.29 20.09
CA GLN A 162 -1.43 -13.78 19.67
C GLN A 162 -1.33 -14.99 18.76
N THR A 163 -2.40 -15.78 18.71
CA THR A 163 -2.55 -16.87 17.74
C THR A 163 -2.89 -16.31 16.36
N PHE A 164 -2.60 -17.08 15.32
CA PHE A 164 -2.96 -16.67 13.96
C PHE A 164 -4.46 -16.43 13.79
N SER A 165 -5.30 -17.28 14.38
CA SER A 165 -6.75 -17.11 14.29
C SER A 165 -7.24 -15.82 14.92
N GLU A 166 -6.69 -15.39 16.06
CA GLU A 166 -6.99 -14.09 16.67
C GLU A 166 -6.56 -12.94 15.77
N LEU A 167 -5.36 -13.01 15.19
CA LEU A 167 -4.84 -12.01 14.26
C LEU A 167 -5.71 -11.92 13.00
N TRP A 168 -6.10 -13.06 12.45
CA TRP A 168 -6.94 -13.16 11.26
C TRP A 168 -8.31 -12.53 11.48
N ILE A 169 -8.99 -12.91 12.58
CA ILE A 169 -10.30 -12.35 12.96
C ILE A 169 -10.21 -10.84 13.21
N ASN A 170 -9.13 -10.38 13.83
CA ASN A 170 -8.92 -8.95 14.08
C ASN A 170 -8.80 -8.12 12.79
N VAL A 171 -8.19 -8.68 11.74
CA VAL A 171 -8.04 -7.99 10.44
C VAL A 171 -9.33 -8.08 9.62
N TRP A 172 -9.92 -9.27 9.51
CA TRP A 172 -11.00 -9.55 8.55
C TRP A 172 -12.39 -9.63 9.17
N GLY A 173 -12.52 -9.76 10.50
CA GLY A 173 -13.77 -9.98 11.21
C GLY A 173 -14.14 -11.46 11.34
N GLU A 174 -15.19 -11.73 12.10
CA GLU A 174 -15.66 -13.10 12.40
C GLU A 174 -16.43 -13.77 11.24
N TYR A 175 -17.06 -12.95 10.39
CA TYR A 175 -17.94 -13.44 9.33
C TYR A 175 -17.26 -13.44 7.96
N LEU A 176 -16.35 -14.40 7.77
CA LEU A 176 -15.71 -14.57 6.47
C LEU A 176 -16.56 -15.46 5.56
N ASN A 177 -16.80 -14.99 4.35
CA ASN A 177 -17.36 -15.79 3.26
C ASN A 177 -16.39 -16.96 2.97
N SER A 178 -16.96 -18.10 2.56
CA SER A 178 -16.21 -19.33 2.15
C SER A 178 -15.05 -19.07 1.17
N ARG A 179 -15.06 -17.93 0.51
CA ARG A 179 -14.03 -17.47 -0.43
C ARG A 179 -12.65 -17.27 0.24
N TYR A 180 -12.61 -16.89 1.52
CA TYR A 180 -11.36 -16.61 2.23
C TYR A 180 -10.82 -17.79 3.04
N GLN A 181 -11.57 -18.90 3.18
CA GLN A 181 -11.13 -20.06 3.96
C GLN A 181 -9.86 -20.71 3.40
N ASN A 182 -9.72 -20.76 2.07
CA ASN A 182 -8.50 -21.29 1.45
C ASN A 182 -7.29 -20.36 1.67
N GLU A 183 -7.51 -19.04 1.60
CA GLU A 183 -6.45 -18.05 1.88
C GLU A 183 -6.04 -18.13 3.35
N GLU A 184 -6.98 -18.28 4.29
CA GLU A 184 -6.71 -18.42 5.72
C GLU A 184 -5.80 -19.60 6.03
N ALA A 185 -6.10 -20.78 5.49
CA ALA A 185 -5.31 -21.99 5.72
C ALA A 185 -3.85 -21.83 5.26
N ILE A 186 -3.65 -21.32 4.04
CA ILE A 186 -2.31 -21.07 3.48
C ILE A 186 -1.56 -20.02 4.32
N SER A 187 -2.24 -18.97 4.71
CA SER A 187 -1.64 -17.87 5.50
C SER A 187 -1.28 -18.37 6.91
N HIS A 188 -2.13 -19.20 7.52
CA HIS A 188 -1.87 -19.85 8.79
C HIS A 188 -0.60 -20.72 8.75
N ASP A 189 -0.45 -21.54 7.71
CA ASP A 189 0.71 -22.39 7.54
C ASP A 189 2.00 -21.57 7.38
N ARG A 190 1.96 -20.52 6.55
CA ARG A 190 3.10 -19.60 6.36
C ARG A 190 3.48 -18.87 7.65
N PHE A 191 2.49 -18.40 8.41
CA PHE A 191 2.72 -17.77 9.72
C PHE A 191 3.40 -18.72 10.70
N ASN A 192 2.91 -19.96 10.80
CA ASN A 192 3.50 -20.96 11.70
C ASN A 192 4.91 -21.36 11.29
N LEU A 193 5.17 -21.48 9.99
CA LEU A 193 6.52 -21.74 9.48
C LEU A 193 7.49 -20.64 9.92
N LEU A 194 7.13 -19.35 9.78
CA LEU A 194 7.95 -18.23 10.22
C LEU A 194 8.10 -18.18 11.75
N LYS A 195 7.04 -18.50 12.49
CA LYS A 195 7.08 -18.54 13.95
C LYS A 195 8.02 -19.64 14.48
N ASN A 196 8.08 -20.78 13.80
CA ASN A 196 8.97 -21.90 14.13
C ASN A 196 10.41 -21.72 13.59
N GLY A 197 10.60 -20.79 12.66
CA GLY A 197 11.86 -20.56 11.98
C GLY A 197 12.11 -21.48 10.79
N ILE A 198 12.52 -20.90 9.67
CA ILE A 198 12.80 -21.58 8.40
C ILE A 198 14.30 -21.60 8.17
N LYS A 199 14.87 -22.78 7.95
CA LYS A 199 16.27 -22.94 7.58
C LYS A 199 16.40 -22.89 6.06
N ILE A 200 17.13 -21.92 5.56
CA ILE A 200 17.46 -21.78 4.14
C ILE A 200 18.88 -22.28 3.94
N ASN A 201 19.05 -23.35 3.17
CA ASN A 201 20.36 -23.87 2.80
C ASN A 201 20.81 -23.20 1.49
N ARG A 202 21.71 -22.22 1.57
CA ARG A 202 22.46 -21.76 0.40
C ARG A 202 23.58 -22.79 0.15
N GLY A 203 23.69 -23.30 -1.07
CA GLY A 203 24.57 -24.42 -1.48
C GLY A 203 26.07 -24.35 -1.08
N ASN A 204 26.50 -23.32 -0.38
CA ASN A 204 27.88 -23.10 0.09
C ASN A 204 28.07 -23.43 1.59
N GLY A 205 27.22 -24.28 2.18
CA GLY A 205 27.34 -24.68 3.59
C GLY A 205 26.84 -23.63 4.60
N ASN A 206 26.47 -22.43 4.18
CA ASN A 206 25.87 -21.41 5.02
C ASN A 206 24.35 -21.58 5.08
N SER A 207 23.84 -22.02 6.21
CA SER A 207 22.39 -22.00 6.47
C SER A 207 22.01 -20.70 7.16
N HIS A 208 21.04 -19.99 6.61
CA HIS A 208 20.41 -18.85 7.29
C HIS A 208 19.07 -19.31 7.88
N ASN A 209 18.79 -18.84 9.09
CA ASN A 209 17.48 -19.03 9.70
C ASN A 209 16.66 -17.75 9.49
N ILE A 210 15.41 -17.87 9.07
CA ILE A 210 14.43 -16.77 9.08
C ILE A 210 13.37 -17.15 10.10
N SER A 211 13.25 -16.39 11.16
CA SER A 211 12.18 -16.52 12.12
C SER A 211 11.44 -15.19 12.30
N LEU A 212 10.20 -15.26 12.74
CA LEU A 212 9.39 -14.07 13.02
C LEU A 212 10.06 -13.21 14.10
N ASP A 213 10.59 -13.84 15.15
CA ASP A 213 11.26 -13.12 16.24
C ASP A 213 12.52 -12.41 15.74
N ASP A 214 13.36 -13.07 14.92
CA ASP A 214 14.54 -12.43 14.32
C ASP A 214 14.15 -11.23 13.45
N LEU A 215 13.06 -11.32 12.67
CA LEU A 215 12.58 -10.20 11.84
C LEU A 215 12.12 -9.03 12.70
N ILE A 216 11.43 -9.29 13.81
CA ILE A 216 10.96 -8.25 14.73
C ILE A 216 12.12 -7.61 15.47
N GLU A 217 13.08 -8.38 15.96
CA GLU A 217 14.29 -7.89 16.68
C GLU A 217 15.17 -7.05 15.76
N ASN A 218 15.33 -7.46 14.50
CA ASN A 218 16.12 -6.72 13.52
C ASN A 218 15.42 -5.47 12.98
N SER A 219 14.16 -5.24 13.29
CA SER A 219 13.43 -4.07 12.82
C SER A 219 13.89 -2.80 13.53
N ALA A 220 14.38 -1.84 12.76
CA ALA A 220 14.83 -0.54 13.26
C ALA A 220 13.68 0.45 13.53
N THR A 221 12.49 0.20 12.99
CA THR A 221 11.36 1.13 13.10
C THR A 221 10.60 0.98 14.42
N ARG A 222 10.08 2.09 14.93
CA ARG A 222 9.37 2.18 16.21
C ARG A 222 8.07 2.99 16.06
N TRP A 223 7.28 2.67 15.03
CA TRP A 223 6.03 3.36 14.77
C TRP A 223 5.04 3.12 15.91
N THR A 224 4.40 4.19 16.36
CA THR A 224 3.38 4.15 17.42
C THR A 224 1.97 4.04 16.88
N GLU A 225 1.74 4.52 15.66
CA GLU A 225 0.45 4.54 15.00
C GLU A 225 0.54 4.00 13.57
N PRO A 226 -0.54 3.39 13.03
CA PRO A 226 -0.67 3.10 11.61
C PRO A 226 -0.61 4.37 10.75
N GLU A 227 -0.52 4.18 9.44
CA GLU A 227 -0.38 5.26 8.47
C GLU A 227 -1.60 6.18 8.46
N TRP A 228 -1.32 7.48 8.40
CA TRP A 228 -2.27 8.52 8.08
C TRP A 228 -2.25 8.82 6.57
N GLY A 229 -3.40 9.15 6.02
CA GLY A 229 -3.53 9.52 4.61
C GLY A 229 -4.89 10.11 4.30
N PHE A 230 -5.17 10.26 3.02
CA PHE A 230 -6.44 10.79 2.53
C PHE A 230 -7.39 9.64 2.17
N PRO A 231 -8.71 9.82 2.33
CA PRO A 231 -9.72 8.83 1.93
C PRO A 231 -9.57 8.45 0.46
N LYS A 232 -9.52 7.14 0.16
CA LYS A 232 -9.31 6.61 -1.19
C LYS A 232 -9.57 5.12 -1.27
N GLY A 233 -10.07 4.68 -2.39
CA GLY A 233 -10.19 3.26 -2.64
C GLY A 233 -10.28 2.88 -4.11
N ARG A 234 -10.60 1.63 -4.36
CA ARG A 234 -10.62 1.08 -5.71
C ARG A 234 -11.97 1.27 -6.37
N ARG A 235 -11.93 1.44 -7.70
CA ARG A 235 -13.13 1.57 -8.52
C ARG A 235 -13.97 0.31 -8.50
N ASN A 236 -15.27 0.47 -8.37
CA ASN A 236 -16.26 -0.55 -8.65
C ASN A 236 -16.45 -0.75 -10.16
N TYR A 237 -17.23 -1.76 -10.55
CA TYR A 237 -17.51 -2.04 -11.96
C TYR A 237 -18.20 -0.85 -12.63
N GLN A 238 -17.59 -0.34 -13.72
CA GLN A 238 -18.06 0.79 -14.52
C GLN A 238 -18.21 2.13 -13.77
N GLU A 239 -17.66 2.26 -12.59
CA GLU A 239 -17.64 3.49 -11.81
C GLU A 239 -16.68 4.51 -12.40
N LYS A 240 -17.04 5.80 -12.39
CA LYS A 240 -16.12 6.88 -12.77
C LYS A 240 -15.14 7.18 -11.63
N ASP A 241 -14.00 7.77 -11.98
CA ASP A 241 -12.93 8.07 -11.00
C ASP A 241 -13.42 8.98 -9.87
N ILE A 242 -14.16 10.03 -10.21
CA ILE A 242 -14.69 10.98 -9.22
C ILE A 242 -15.79 10.35 -8.36
N ASP A 243 -16.67 9.55 -8.94
CA ASP A 243 -17.76 8.87 -8.22
C ASP A 243 -17.16 7.87 -7.22
N CYS A 244 -16.09 7.16 -7.62
CA CYS A 244 -15.30 6.31 -6.74
C CYS A 244 -14.69 7.11 -5.56
N ALA A 245 -14.06 8.24 -5.83
CA ALA A 245 -13.44 9.06 -4.81
C ALA A 245 -14.46 9.57 -3.77
N LEU A 246 -15.64 10.01 -4.22
CA LEU A 246 -16.72 10.49 -3.35
C LEU A 246 -17.36 9.35 -2.54
N ARG A 247 -17.55 8.18 -3.14
CA ARG A 247 -18.06 6.99 -2.44
C ARG A 247 -17.09 6.54 -1.35
N GLU A 248 -15.79 6.38 -1.68
CA GLU A 248 -14.75 6.00 -0.72
C GLU A 248 -14.64 7.03 0.42
N PHE A 249 -14.76 8.32 0.10
CA PHE A 249 -14.82 9.35 1.14
C PHE A 249 -15.97 9.09 2.11
N SER A 250 -17.19 8.84 1.60
CA SER A 250 -18.36 8.59 2.47
C SER A 250 -18.20 7.29 3.27
N GLU A 251 -17.65 6.23 2.67
CA GLU A 251 -17.44 4.94 3.34
C GLU A 251 -16.36 5.01 4.43
N GLU A 252 -15.22 5.64 4.15
CA GLU A 252 -14.09 5.71 5.07
C GLU A 252 -14.25 6.78 6.17
N THR A 253 -15.02 7.86 5.92
CA THR A 253 -15.23 8.94 6.88
C THR A 253 -16.61 8.92 7.55
N GLY A 254 -17.59 8.31 6.91
CA GLY A 254 -19.00 8.34 7.32
C GLY A 254 -19.69 9.68 7.03
N TYR A 255 -19.02 10.61 6.36
CA TYR A 255 -19.60 11.89 5.97
C TYR A 255 -20.32 11.79 4.62
N ASP A 256 -21.33 12.62 4.45
CA ASP A 256 -22.04 12.73 3.20
C ASP A 256 -21.22 13.57 2.18
N ALA A 257 -20.73 12.89 1.15
CA ALA A 257 -19.95 13.55 0.11
C ALA A 257 -20.73 14.62 -0.67
N SER A 258 -22.08 14.62 -0.62
CA SER A 258 -22.90 15.66 -1.26
C SER A 258 -22.71 17.04 -0.64
N LYS A 259 -22.16 17.11 0.58
CA LYS A 259 -21.86 18.37 1.28
C LYS A 259 -20.52 18.98 0.84
N LEU A 260 -19.73 18.26 0.07
CA LEU A 260 -18.46 18.75 -0.45
C LEU A 260 -18.63 19.61 -1.68
N ILE A 261 -17.88 20.68 -1.76
CA ILE A 261 -17.73 21.46 -2.98
C ILE A 261 -16.48 20.97 -3.72
N VAL A 262 -16.67 20.08 -4.70
CA VAL A 262 -15.56 19.57 -5.52
C VAL A 262 -15.04 20.67 -6.40
N MET A 263 -13.73 20.94 -6.32
CA MET A 263 -13.08 21.97 -7.12
C MET A 263 -13.06 21.57 -8.58
N GLN A 264 -13.75 22.37 -9.41
CA GLN A 264 -13.83 22.16 -10.85
C GLN A 264 -12.57 22.70 -11.54
N ASN A 265 -12.25 22.14 -12.71
CA ASN A 265 -11.13 22.59 -13.54
C ASN A 265 -9.73 22.47 -12.90
N ILE A 266 -9.59 21.70 -11.83
CA ILE A 266 -8.30 21.33 -11.27
C ILE A 266 -7.97 19.91 -11.73
N ILE A 267 -6.78 19.73 -12.30
CA ILE A 267 -6.27 18.40 -12.63
C ILE A 267 -6.03 17.65 -11.32
N PRO A 268 -6.61 16.45 -11.12
CA PRO A 268 -6.35 15.67 -9.92
C PRO A 268 -4.87 15.41 -9.71
N TYR A 269 -4.42 15.52 -8.47
CA TYR A 269 -3.06 15.15 -8.10
C TYR A 269 -2.86 13.65 -8.16
N GLU A 270 -1.68 13.21 -8.59
CA GLU A 270 -1.34 11.81 -8.72
C GLU A 270 -0.04 11.50 -7.97
N GLU A 271 -0.05 10.48 -7.13
CA GLU A 271 1.15 9.87 -6.57
C GLU A 271 1.35 8.48 -7.19
N ILE A 272 2.59 8.19 -7.62
CA ILE A 272 2.96 6.88 -8.16
C ILE A 272 4.18 6.42 -7.36
N PHE A 273 4.05 5.25 -6.73
CA PHE A 273 5.11 4.72 -5.88
C PHE A 273 5.12 3.18 -5.93
N MET A 274 6.24 2.60 -5.53
CA MET A 274 6.38 1.17 -5.35
C MET A 274 6.10 0.82 -3.89
N GLY A 275 5.15 -0.09 -3.65
CA GLY A 275 4.88 -0.61 -2.31
C GLY A 275 5.96 -1.60 -1.84
N SER A 276 5.94 -1.93 -0.55
CA SER A 276 6.80 -2.97 0.05
C SER A 276 6.64 -4.34 -0.60
N ASN A 277 5.48 -4.61 -1.18
CA ASN A 277 5.15 -5.81 -1.93
C ASN A 277 5.59 -5.76 -3.42
N VAL A 278 6.50 -4.85 -3.75
CA VAL A 278 7.10 -4.68 -5.09
C VAL A 278 6.07 -4.42 -6.21
N LYS A 279 4.85 -3.99 -5.85
CA LYS A 279 3.82 -3.59 -6.82
C LYS A 279 3.77 -2.08 -6.95
N THR A 280 3.58 -1.60 -8.17
CA THR A 280 3.42 -0.17 -8.42
C THR A 280 1.99 0.26 -8.16
N TYR A 281 1.83 1.29 -7.38
CA TYR A 281 0.57 1.90 -7.01
C TYR A 281 0.45 3.29 -7.59
N LYS A 282 -0.78 3.69 -7.90
CA LYS A 282 -1.15 5.03 -8.31
C LYS A 282 -2.34 5.49 -7.50
N HIS A 283 -2.20 6.59 -6.77
CA HIS A 283 -3.33 7.22 -6.14
C HIS A 283 -3.64 8.53 -6.86
N LYS A 284 -4.91 8.73 -7.18
CA LYS A 284 -5.42 9.92 -7.86
C LYS A 284 -6.35 10.65 -6.91
N TYR A 285 -6.01 11.91 -6.58
CA TYR A 285 -6.75 12.71 -5.62
C TYR A 285 -7.44 13.89 -6.28
N TYR A 286 -8.74 13.96 -6.13
CA TYR A 286 -9.54 15.14 -6.38
C TYR A 286 -9.47 16.08 -5.18
N ILE A 287 -9.78 17.36 -5.38
CA ILE A 287 -9.75 18.36 -4.32
C ILE A 287 -11.18 18.83 -4.05
N ALA A 288 -11.54 18.92 -2.79
CA ALA A 288 -12.83 19.46 -2.38
C ALA A 288 -12.71 20.37 -1.16
N TYR A 289 -13.52 21.39 -1.17
CA TYR A 289 -13.71 22.32 -0.06
C TYR A 289 -14.88 21.86 0.80
N PHE A 290 -14.70 21.98 2.10
CA PHE A 290 -15.71 21.72 3.11
C PHE A 290 -16.24 23.03 3.68
N PRO A 291 -17.52 23.44 3.39
CA PRO A 291 -18.05 24.71 3.87
C PRO A 291 -18.30 24.70 5.39
N LEU A 292 -17.82 25.73 6.09
CA LEU A 292 -17.92 25.90 7.54
C LEU A 292 -19.36 25.89 8.11
N GLN A 293 -20.36 26.21 7.29
CA GLN A 293 -21.78 26.19 7.70
C GLN A 293 -22.27 24.83 8.18
N ASN A 294 -21.50 23.77 7.93
CA ASN A 294 -21.80 22.39 8.31
C ASN A 294 -21.02 21.91 9.55
N GLU A 295 -20.22 22.77 10.20
CA GLU A 295 -19.37 22.36 11.34
C GLU A 295 -20.14 21.76 12.52
N ASN A 296 -21.35 22.26 12.79
CA ASN A 296 -22.19 21.73 13.87
C ASN A 296 -22.64 20.26 13.65
N GLU A 297 -22.54 19.75 12.42
CA GLU A 297 -22.87 18.37 12.07
C GLU A 297 -21.64 17.46 11.96
N LEU A 298 -20.43 18.03 11.95
CA LEU A 298 -19.24 17.37 11.46
C LEU A 298 -18.04 17.43 12.39
N ASP A 299 -18.19 17.89 13.62
CA ASP A 299 -17.10 17.82 14.59
C ASP A 299 -17.31 16.65 15.57
N PRO A 300 -16.87 15.42 15.18
CA PRO A 300 -16.85 14.30 16.12
C PRO A 300 -15.78 14.50 17.20
N LEU A 301 -14.93 15.51 17.08
CA LEU A 301 -13.79 15.77 17.98
C LEU A 301 -14.03 16.97 18.91
N SER A 302 -15.00 17.86 18.64
CA SER A 302 -15.32 19.00 19.52
C SER A 302 -16.15 18.61 20.74
N SER A 303 -16.75 17.42 20.76
CA SER A 303 -17.49 16.95 21.92
C SER A 303 -16.60 16.13 22.87
N SER A 304 -15.80 16.81 23.67
CA SER A 304 -15.29 16.32 24.97
C SER A 304 -16.42 16.11 26.01
N SER A 305 -17.64 15.88 25.58
CA SER A 305 -18.78 15.57 26.47
C SER A 305 -19.26 14.14 26.19
N LEU A 306 -18.93 13.28 27.13
CA LEU A 306 -19.45 11.93 27.36
C LEU A 306 -20.96 11.89 27.66
N THR A 307 -21.82 12.54 26.87
CA THR A 307 -23.26 12.36 27.06
C THR A 307 -24.01 12.51 25.75
N SER A 308 -24.69 11.41 25.43
CA SER A 308 -25.93 11.31 24.66
C SER A 308 -25.93 11.45 23.14
N ASN A 309 -26.20 10.31 22.46
CA ASN A 309 -27.15 10.12 21.33
C ASN A 309 -27.13 11.12 20.16
N VAL A 310 -26.01 11.66 19.75
CA VAL A 310 -25.87 12.29 18.46
C VAL A 310 -25.17 11.29 17.53
N HIS A 311 -25.72 11.08 16.34
CA HIS A 311 -25.25 10.12 15.34
C HIS A 311 -23.79 10.41 14.97
N SER A 312 -22.87 9.79 15.70
CA SER A 312 -21.47 9.71 15.23
C SER A 312 -21.48 9.08 13.86
N PRO A 313 -20.82 9.68 12.85
CA PRO A 313 -20.77 9.10 11.52
C PRO A 313 -20.30 7.65 11.63
N LYS A 314 -21.04 6.73 11.01
CA LYS A 314 -20.67 5.32 10.97
C LYS A 314 -19.60 5.13 9.90
N PHE A 315 -18.36 5.53 10.20
CA PHE A 315 -17.23 5.21 9.34
C PHE A 315 -16.92 3.71 9.36
N GLN A 316 -16.28 3.25 8.33
CA GLN A 316 -15.93 1.83 8.16
C GLN A 316 -14.84 1.43 9.16
N LYS A 317 -15.27 1.06 10.38
CA LYS A 317 -14.37 0.66 11.49
C LYS A 317 -13.43 -0.51 11.18
N THR A 318 -13.66 -1.19 10.09
CA THR A 318 -12.80 -2.29 9.62
C THR A 318 -11.52 -1.80 8.97
N GLU A 319 -11.50 -0.61 8.38
CA GLU A 319 -10.35 -0.07 7.65
C GLU A 319 -9.77 1.19 8.29
N VAL A 320 -10.62 2.02 8.92
CA VAL A 320 -10.25 3.31 9.52
C VAL A 320 -10.40 3.26 11.03
N SER A 321 -9.37 3.67 11.75
CA SER A 321 -9.38 3.72 13.22
C SER A 321 -9.62 5.13 13.77
N LYS A 322 -9.26 6.17 13.03
CA LYS A 322 -9.38 7.56 13.45
C LYS A 322 -9.43 8.47 12.24
N MET A 323 -10.08 9.62 12.38
CA MET A 323 -9.98 10.74 11.45
C MET A 323 -9.77 12.04 12.23
N ALA A 324 -9.11 13.00 11.60
CA ALA A 324 -8.85 14.31 12.19
C ALA A 324 -8.62 15.37 11.13
N TRP A 325 -8.91 16.61 11.49
CA TRP A 325 -8.49 17.78 10.75
C TRP A 325 -7.11 18.20 11.25
N PHE A 326 -6.20 18.45 10.32
CA PHE A 326 -4.84 18.83 10.61
C PHE A 326 -4.46 20.08 9.81
N SER A 327 -3.68 20.96 10.41
CA SER A 327 -2.95 22.00 9.68
C SER A 327 -1.96 21.36 8.70
N PHE A 328 -1.42 22.14 7.78
CA PHE A 328 -0.42 21.67 6.84
C PHE A 328 0.79 21.01 7.56
N ASP A 329 1.33 21.67 8.57
CA ASP A 329 2.51 21.19 9.28
C ASP A 329 2.24 19.89 10.07
N GLU A 330 1.06 19.78 10.68
CA GLU A 330 0.62 18.55 11.35
C GLU A 330 0.45 17.40 10.36
N CYS A 331 -0.12 17.65 9.17
CA CYS A 331 -0.21 16.64 8.11
C CYS A 331 1.16 16.07 7.75
N ILE A 332 2.16 16.95 7.57
CA ILE A 332 3.54 16.53 7.25
C ILE A 332 4.13 15.66 8.37
N GLN A 333 3.85 15.97 9.63
CA GLN A 333 4.32 15.17 10.77
C GLN A 333 3.65 13.79 10.85
N HIS A 334 2.39 13.67 10.43
CA HIS A 334 1.63 12.42 10.49
C HIS A 334 1.85 11.51 9.27
N ILE A 335 2.20 12.08 8.11
CA ILE A 335 2.57 11.30 6.93
C ILE A 335 3.92 10.61 7.18
N ARG A 336 4.01 9.32 6.84
CA ARG A 336 5.28 8.58 6.93
C ARG A 336 6.37 9.28 6.11
N PRO A 337 7.58 9.51 6.65
CA PRO A 337 8.62 10.28 5.97
C PRO A 337 9.06 9.71 4.61
N TYR A 338 8.86 8.41 4.40
CA TYR A 338 9.18 7.76 3.13
C TYR A 338 8.11 7.97 2.04
N ASN A 339 6.93 8.51 2.37
CA ASN A 339 5.86 8.83 1.40
C ASN A 339 6.08 10.22 0.78
N LEU A 340 7.22 10.40 0.11
CA LEU A 340 7.64 11.68 -0.45
C LEU A 340 6.64 12.24 -1.48
N GLU A 341 6.03 11.38 -2.29
CA GLU A 341 5.05 11.76 -3.30
C GLU A 341 3.81 12.39 -2.65
N LYS A 342 3.32 11.82 -1.55
CA LYS A 342 2.19 12.36 -0.80
C LYS A 342 2.52 13.71 -0.15
N ILE A 343 3.71 13.83 0.43
CA ILE A 343 4.24 15.07 0.98
C ILE A 343 4.30 16.15 -0.09
N ASN A 344 4.82 15.83 -1.29
CA ASN A 344 4.90 16.76 -2.41
C ASN A 344 3.53 17.22 -2.91
N ILE A 345 2.54 16.31 -2.98
CA ILE A 345 1.16 16.67 -3.33
C ILE A 345 0.62 17.71 -2.35
N LEU A 346 0.79 17.47 -1.05
CA LEU A 346 0.27 18.36 -0.03
C LEU A 346 0.97 19.73 -0.08
N HIS A 347 2.28 19.77 -0.31
CA HIS A 347 3.02 21.03 -0.55
C HIS A 347 2.47 21.81 -1.74
N ASN A 348 2.31 21.13 -2.89
CA ASN A 348 1.81 21.76 -4.10
C ASN A 348 0.39 22.29 -3.91
N LEU A 349 -0.49 21.51 -3.28
CA LEU A 349 -1.86 21.94 -2.99
C LEU A 349 -1.87 23.15 -2.05
N ASN A 350 -1.14 23.09 -0.92
CA ASN A 350 -1.11 24.16 0.06
C ASN A 350 -0.56 25.47 -0.52
N ASN A 351 0.47 25.38 -1.39
CA ASN A 351 0.99 26.54 -2.10
C ASN A 351 -0.05 27.12 -3.07
N SER A 352 -0.73 26.26 -3.85
CA SER A 352 -1.78 26.71 -4.77
C SER A 352 -2.94 27.38 -4.05
N LEU A 353 -3.35 26.88 -2.89
CA LEU A 353 -4.41 27.50 -2.08
C LEU A 353 -3.98 28.89 -1.56
N LYS A 354 -2.71 29.04 -1.15
CA LYS A 354 -2.16 30.33 -0.69
C LYS A 354 -1.98 31.36 -1.80
N GLU A 355 -1.51 30.93 -2.98
CA GLU A 355 -1.21 31.83 -4.10
C GLU A 355 -2.48 32.37 -4.77
N HIS A 356 -3.54 31.63 -4.76
CA HIS A 356 -4.75 31.98 -5.51
C HIS A 356 -5.87 32.56 -4.63
N GLU A 357 -5.61 32.74 -3.30
CA GLU A 357 -6.65 33.15 -2.36
C GLU A 357 -7.98 32.47 -2.74
N ILE A 358 -7.94 31.14 -2.84
CA ILE A 358 -9.15 30.39 -3.18
C ILE A 358 -10.05 30.50 -1.95
N ALA A 359 -10.58 31.70 -1.76
CA ALA A 359 -11.70 31.98 -0.91
C ALA A 359 -12.92 31.47 -1.67
N CYS A 360 -13.55 30.44 -1.13
CA CYS A 360 -14.87 29.99 -1.55
C CYS A 360 -15.95 30.87 -0.98
#